data_1ce2b5e7574704332fa8a725da8cc79d
#
_entry.id   1ce2b5e7574704332fa8a725da8cc79d
#
_cell.length_a   1.000
_cell.length_b   1.000
_cell.length_c   1.000
_cell.angle_alpha   90.00
_cell.angle_beta   90.00
_cell.angle_gamma   90.00
#
_symmetry.space_group_name_H-M   'P 1'
#
loop_
_entity.id
_entity.type
_entity.pdbx_description
1 polymer ?
#
loop_
_entity_poly.entity_id
_entity_poly.type
_entity_poly.pdbx_seq_one_letter_code
_entity_poly.pdbx_strand_id
1 'polypeptide(L)'
;MAFLVVALLAFSTIAHPIHLAITEIGYSDKEKALQVVHKIFVDDLELHIEQKAKSSGQEIRLHLNTPKEHPMADALIQAYLSEHFQVKVNGKSGNSIFVGKEYENGAIWIYSEFPNLPRPRQLHIQDDLLVEMYDDQNNLVNLDVAGKTGSLRFRKGYTRDVITF
;
A
#
# COMPACT_ATOMS: atom_id res chain seq x y z
N MET A 1 -41.75 -40.96 23.25
CA MET A 1 -41.19 -39.60 23.28
C MET A 1 -40.05 -39.55 22.28
N ALA A 2 -40.25 -38.86 21.17
CA ALA A 2 -39.23 -38.71 20.14
C ALA A 2 -38.51 -37.37 20.36
N PHE A 3 -37.20 -37.39 20.57
CA PHE A 3 -36.37 -36.18 20.66
C PHE A 3 -36.01 -35.71 19.26
N LEU A 4 -36.57 -34.59 18.88
CA LEU A 4 -36.21 -33.87 17.63
C LEU A 4 -34.91 -33.11 17.88
N VAL A 5 -33.80 -33.60 17.32
CA VAL A 5 -32.50 -32.87 17.30
C VAL A 5 -32.55 -31.89 16.16
N VAL A 6 -32.72 -30.60 16.44
CA VAL A 6 -32.59 -29.52 15.48
C VAL A 6 -31.11 -29.19 15.34
N ALA A 7 -30.48 -29.63 14.26
CA ALA A 7 -29.12 -29.23 13.89
C ALA A 7 -29.16 -27.77 13.37
N LEU A 8 -28.69 -26.82 14.17
CA LEU A 8 -28.43 -25.45 13.72
C LEU A 8 -27.22 -25.48 12.79
N LEU A 9 -27.45 -25.41 11.47
CA LEU A 9 -26.42 -25.13 10.50
C LEU A 9 -26.06 -23.64 10.60
N ALA A 10 -24.96 -23.33 11.27
CA ALA A 10 -24.36 -22.01 11.23
C ALA A 10 -23.80 -21.78 9.83
N PHE A 11 -24.51 -21.04 8.99
CA PHE A 11 -23.95 -20.50 7.76
C PHE A 11 -22.95 -19.40 8.16
N SER A 12 -21.67 -19.75 8.21
CA SER A 12 -20.62 -18.75 8.19
C SER A 12 -20.68 -18.08 6.82
N THR A 13 -21.23 -16.89 6.75
CA THR A 13 -21.03 -16.01 5.59
C THR A 13 -19.56 -15.68 5.57
N ILE A 14 -18.81 -16.31 4.66
CA ILE A 14 -17.46 -15.87 4.30
C ILE A 14 -17.68 -14.55 3.59
N ALA A 15 -17.60 -13.43 4.33
CA ALA A 15 -17.41 -12.13 3.71
C ALA A 15 -16.07 -12.22 2.99
N HIS A 16 -16.07 -12.14 1.64
CA HIS A 16 -14.83 -12.02 0.90
C HIS A 16 -14.15 -10.74 1.36
N PRO A 17 -12.91 -10.82 1.89
CA PRO A 17 -12.17 -9.63 2.27
C PRO A 17 -12.01 -8.76 1.03
N ILE A 18 -12.20 -7.45 1.17
CA ILE A 18 -11.92 -6.50 0.11
C ILE A 18 -10.41 -6.24 0.14
N HIS A 19 -9.68 -6.66 -0.89
CA HIS A 19 -8.26 -6.37 -1.03
C HIS A 19 -8.09 -5.02 -1.73
N LEU A 20 -7.79 -3.99 -0.94
CA LEU A 20 -7.73 -2.60 -1.39
C LEU A 20 -6.57 -1.87 -0.73
N ALA A 21 -5.75 -1.20 -1.53
CA ALA A 21 -4.85 -0.15 -1.07
C ALA A 21 -5.25 1.18 -1.71
N ILE A 22 -5.06 2.27 -0.97
CA ILE A 22 -5.31 3.63 -1.45
C ILE A 22 -4.01 4.41 -1.31
N THR A 23 -3.60 5.08 -2.37
CA THR A 23 -2.44 5.96 -2.38
C THR A 23 -2.89 7.36 -2.76
N GLU A 24 -2.47 8.35 -1.99
CA GLU A 24 -2.68 9.76 -2.28
C GLU A 24 -1.35 10.41 -2.64
N ILE A 25 -1.31 11.16 -3.74
CA ILE A 25 -0.10 11.84 -4.23
C ILE A 25 -0.37 13.33 -4.35
N GLY A 26 0.42 14.14 -3.64
CA GLY A 26 0.49 15.57 -3.77
C GLY A 26 1.88 16.03 -4.19
N TYR A 27 1.99 17.27 -4.69
CA TYR A 27 3.30 17.89 -4.97
C TYR A 27 3.47 19.18 -4.20
N SER A 28 4.54 19.28 -3.44
CA SER A 28 4.95 20.50 -2.74
C SER A 28 5.94 21.30 -3.59
N ASP A 29 5.50 22.46 -4.10
CA ASP A 29 6.39 23.38 -4.80
C ASP A 29 7.49 23.94 -3.87
N LYS A 30 7.19 24.07 -2.57
CA LYS A 30 8.14 24.55 -1.56
C LYS A 30 9.26 23.56 -1.31
N GLU A 31 8.91 22.29 -1.09
CA GLU A 31 9.88 21.23 -0.77
C GLU A 31 10.46 20.57 -2.03
N LYS A 32 9.91 20.87 -3.21
CA LYS A 32 10.25 20.23 -4.51
C LYS A 32 10.20 18.71 -4.41
N ALA A 33 9.11 18.22 -3.83
CA ALA A 33 8.92 16.82 -3.53
C ALA A 33 7.50 16.36 -3.86
N LEU A 34 7.36 15.08 -4.27
CA LEU A 34 6.07 14.41 -4.18
C LEU A 34 5.88 13.92 -2.75
N GLN A 35 4.72 14.21 -2.19
CA GLN A 35 4.26 13.71 -0.89
C GLN A 35 3.26 12.60 -1.17
N VAL A 36 3.49 11.43 -0.59
CA VAL A 36 2.71 10.23 -0.85
C VAL A 36 2.24 9.64 0.46
N VAL A 37 0.96 9.31 0.53
CA VAL A 37 0.35 8.63 1.65
C VAL A 37 -0.25 7.32 1.15
N HIS A 38 0.20 6.20 1.71
CA HIS A 38 -0.38 4.89 1.45
C HIS A 38 -1.28 4.48 2.61
N LYS A 39 -2.50 4.04 2.30
CA LYS A 39 -3.42 3.41 3.25
C LYS A 39 -3.61 1.96 2.86
N ILE A 40 -3.15 1.06 3.73
CA ILE A 40 -3.13 -0.40 3.49
C ILE A 40 -3.71 -1.09 4.73
N PHE A 41 -4.37 -2.24 4.60
CA PHE A 41 -4.77 -3.04 5.75
C PHE A 41 -3.54 -3.58 6.48
N VAL A 42 -3.53 -3.49 7.81
CA VAL A 42 -2.37 -3.85 8.64
C VAL A 42 -2.02 -5.31 8.49
N ASP A 43 -3.01 -6.19 8.55
CA ASP A 43 -2.88 -7.64 8.47
C ASP A 43 -2.35 -8.10 7.09
N ASP A 44 -2.82 -7.49 6.01
CA ASP A 44 -2.34 -7.79 4.65
C ASP A 44 -0.87 -7.40 4.48
N LEU A 45 -0.50 -6.20 4.91
CA LEU A 45 0.89 -5.72 4.80
C LEU A 45 1.83 -6.55 5.67
N GLU A 46 1.44 -6.83 6.91
CA GLU A 46 2.21 -7.66 7.86
C GLU A 46 2.45 -9.05 7.27
N LEU A 47 1.38 -9.71 6.85
CA LEU A 47 1.45 -11.06 6.29
C LEU A 47 2.38 -11.12 5.08
N HIS A 48 2.28 -10.13 4.18
CA HIS A 48 3.10 -10.11 2.97
C HIS A 48 4.59 -9.95 3.27
N ILE A 49 4.94 -8.97 4.12
CA ILE A 49 6.35 -8.74 4.49
C ILE A 49 6.92 -9.96 5.21
N GLU A 50 6.16 -10.58 6.12
CA GLU A 50 6.59 -11.78 6.84
C GLU A 50 6.79 -12.98 5.91
N GLN A 51 5.89 -13.19 4.94
CA GLN A 51 6.02 -14.27 3.94
C GLN A 51 7.23 -14.06 3.04
N LYS A 52 7.48 -12.82 2.61
CA LYS A 52 8.66 -12.48 1.82
C LYS A 52 9.97 -12.71 2.59
N ALA A 53 10.02 -12.31 3.85
CA ALA A 53 11.15 -12.59 4.72
C ALA A 53 11.40 -14.11 4.86
N LYS A 54 10.33 -14.87 5.10
CA LYS A 54 10.39 -16.33 5.22
C LYS A 54 10.91 -17.01 3.94
N SER A 55 10.47 -16.56 2.77
CA SER A 55 10.96 -17.08 1.48
C SER A 55 12.44 -16.81 1.26
N SER A 56 12.99 -15.78 1.91
CA SER A 56 14.42 -15.45 1.93
C SER A 56 15.20 -16.11 3.08
N GLY A 57 14.57 -17.03 3.82
CA GLY A 57 15.19 -17.77 4.92
C GLY A 57 15.25 -17.00 6.24
N GLN A 58 14.49 -15.92 6.39
CA GLN A 58 14.43 -15.13 7.62
C GLN A 58 13.08 -15.33 8.32
N GLU A 59 13.10 -15.61 9.62
CA GLU A 59 11.90 -15.63 10.44
C GLU A 59 11.71 -14.26 11.10
N ILE A 60 10.86 -13.45 10.52
CA ILE A 60 10.50 -12.12 11.04
C ILE A 60 9.02 -12.16 11.44
N ARG A 61 8.71 -11.54 12.58
CA ARG A 61 7.35 -11.24 13.05
C ARG A 61 7.26 -9.76 13.32
N LEU A 62 6.42 -9.07 12.57
CA LEU A 62 6.33 -7.60 12.64
C LEU A 62 5.53 -7.12 13.84
N HIS A 63 4.42 -7.80 14.17
CA HIS A 63 3.50 -7.40 15.24
C HIS A 63 3.06 -5.93 15.13
N LEU A 64 2.72 -5.50 13.91
CA LEU A 64 2.31 -4.13 13.62
C LEU A 64 1.14 -3.70 14.51
N ASN A 65 1.10 -2.42 14.88
CA ASN A 65 0.06 -1.85 15.74
C ASN A 65 -0.04 -2.50 17.13
N THR A 66 1.06 -3.03 17.65
CA THR A 66 1.12 -3.63 19.00
C THR A 66 2.32 -3.13 19.78
N PRO A 67 2.31 -3.25 21.14
CA PRO A 67 3.49 -2.93 21.95
C PRO A 67 4.73 -3.81 21.66
N LYS A 68 4.58 -4.87 20.87
CA LYS A 68 5.65 -5.79 20.47
C LYS A 68 6.11 -5.57 19.04
N GLU A 69 5.75 -4.43 18.45
CA GLU A 69 6.15 -4.11 17.07
C GLU A 69 7.67 -4.25 16.89
N HIS A 70 8.04 -4.90 15.79
CA HIS A 70 9.43 -5.21 15.50
C HIS A 70 10.26 -3.93 15.31
N PRO A 71 11.44 -3.80 15.91
CA PRO A 71 12.26 -2.57 15.82
C PRO A 71 12.64 -2.16 14.39
N MET A 72 12.65 -3.11 13.45
CA MET A 72 12.95 -2.86 12.04
C MET A 72 11.68 -2.70 11.19
N ALA A 73 10.49 -2.59 11.79
CA ALA A 73 9.23 -2.51 11.05
C ALA A 73 9.24 -1.39 10.01
N ASP A 74 9.65 -0.18 10.39
CA ASP A 74 9.71 0.98 9.48
C ASP A 74 10.64 0.74 8.29
N ALA A 75 11.80 0.15 8.54
CA ALA A 75 12.78 -0.16 7.48
C ALA A 75 12.26 -1.24 6.52
N LEU A 76 11.57 -2.25 7.04
CA LEU A 76 10.97 -3.33 6.24
C LEU A 76 9.79 -2.81 5.41
N ILE A 77 8.94 -1.96 5.99
CA ILE A 77 7.86 -1.28 5.28
C ILE A 77 8.43 -0.39 4.17
N GLN A 78 9.46 0.41 4.47
CA GLN A 78 10.10 1.27 3.46
C GLN A 78 10.70 0.44 2.32
N ALA A 79 11.38 -0.66 2.61
CA ALA A 79 11.94 -1.56 1.59
C ALA A 79 10.84 -2.13 0.69
N TYR A 80 9.75 -2.60 1.31
CA TYR A 80 8.57 -3.10 0.60
C TYR A 80 7.97 -2.04 -0.34
N LEU A 81 7.69 -0.83 0.18
CA LEU A 81 7.14 0.26 -0.64
C LEU A 81 8.08 0.67 -1.77
N SER A 82 9.40 0.73 -1.53
CA SER A 82 10.36 1.10 -2.57
C SER A 82 10.42 0.10 -3.73
N GLU A 83 10.10 -1.16 -3.48
CA GLU A 83 10.02 -2.20 -4.50
C GLU A 83 8.71 -2.15 -5.28
N HIS A 84 7.58 -1.98 -4.58
CA HIS A 84 6.24 -2.15 -5.13
C HIS A 84 5.55 -0.84 -5.55
N PHE A 85 6.08 0.31 -5.15
CA PHE A 85 5.57 1.62 -5.55
C PHE A 85 6.70 2.51 -6.09
N GLN A 86 6.66 2.83 -7.37
CA GLN A 86 7.69 3.62 -8.02
C GLN A 86 7.09 4.76 -8.82
N VAL A 87 7.76 5.91 -8.80
CA VAL A 87 7.36 7.08 -9.58
C VAL A 87 8.51 7.65 -10.41
N LYS A 88 8.16 8.17 -11.60
CA LYS A 88 9.05 9.02 -12.38
C LYS A 88 8.33 10.32 -12.73
N VAL A 89 8.96 11.44 -12.42
CA VAL A 89 8.44 12.77 -12.72
C VAL A 89 9.17 13.33 -13.92
N ASN A 90 8.46 13.61 -15.01
CA ASN A 90 9.04 14.10 -16.26
C ASN A 90 10.22 13.24 -16.74
N GLY A 91 10.14 11.92 -16.57
CA GLY A 91 11.20 10.98 -16.90
C GLY A 91 12.28 10.77 -15.82
N LYS A 92 12.34 11.61 -14.78
CA LYS A 92 13.29 11.46 -13.66
C LYS A 92 12.73 10.54 -12.59
N SER A 93 13.43 9.46 -12.26
CA SER A 93 13.07 8.58 -11.16
C SER A 93 13.26 9.27 -9.82
N GLY A 94 12.30 9.06 -8.90
CA GLY A 94 12.39 9.45 -7.51
C GLY A 94 12.78 8.26 -6.63
N ASN A 95 13.44 8.53 -5.51
CA ASN A 95 13.65 7.58 -4.45
C ASN A 95 12.78 7.97 -3.25
N SER A 96 12.00 7.03 -2.76
CA SER A 96 11.12 7.22 -1.61
C SER A 96 11.91 7.31 -0.31
N ILE A 97 11.51 8.23 0.56
CA ILE A 97 11.97 8.34 1.94
C ILE A 97 10.76 8.13 2.84
N PHE A 98 10.88 7.23 3.82
CA PHE A 98 9.87 7.04 4.86
C PHE A 98 9.87 8.24 5.81
N VAL A 99 8.69 8.83 6.03
CA VAL A 99 8.51 9.98 6.90
C VAL A 99 7.91 9.57 8.24
N GLY A 100 6.99 8.60 8.22
CA GLY A 100 6.32 8.09 9.40
C GLY A 100 5.13 7.21 9.06
N LYS A 101 4.46 6.73 10.10
CA LYS A 101 3.24 5.94 9.96
C LYS A 101 2.27 6.18 11.10
N GLU A 102 1.01 5.92 10.87
CA GLU A 102 -0.08 5.93 11.84
C GLU A 102 -0.99 4.72 11.64
N TYR A 103 -1.70 4.33 12.69
CA TYR A 103 -2.66 3.23 12.65
C TYR A 103 -4.06 3.74 12.97
N GLU A 104 -5.02 3.42 12.10
CA GLU A 104 -6.41 3.81 12.31
C GLU A 104 -7.34 2.77 11.68
N ASN A 105 -8.33 2.29 12.46
CA ASN A 105 -9.42 1.42 11.97
C ASN A 105 -8.95 0.18 11.19
N GLY A 106 -7.87 -0.48 11.66
CA GLY A 106 -7.32 -1.67 11.01
C GLY A 106 -6.45 -1.39 9.80
N ALA A 107 -6.26 -0.13 9.45
CA ALA A 107 -5.35 0.30 8.39
C ALA A 107 -4.08 0.95 8.96
N ILE A 108 -3.00 0.86 8.20
CA ILE A 108 -1.78 1.62 8.37
C ILE A 108 -1.74 2.74 7.33
N TRP A 109 -1.50 3.96 7.79
CA TRP A 109 -1.23 5.13 6.97
C TRP A 109 0.27 5.35 6.96
N ILE A 110 0.90 5.28 5.79
CA ILE A 110 2.34 5.38 5.64
C ILE A 110 2.65 6.62 4.85
N TYR A 111 3.39 7.53 5.46
CA TYR A 111 3.80 8.80 4.88
C TYR A 111 5.18 8.65 4.25
N SER A 112 5.30 8.97 2.99
CA SER A 112 6.53 8.91 2.22
C SER A 112 6.74 10.20 1.43
N GLU A 113 8.00 10.52 1.14
CA GLU A 113 8.35 11.66 0.32
C GLU A 113 9.35 11.26 -0.76
N PHE A 114 9.20 11.82 -1.96
CA PHE A 114 10.14 11.68 -3.05
C PHE A 114 10.78 13.06 -3.31
N PRO A 115 11.92 13.37 -2.68
CA PRO A 115 12.52 14.70 -2.73
C PRO A 115 13.24 14.98 -4.05
N ASN A 116 13.58 16.26 -4.24
CA ASN A 116 14.38 16.74 -5.37
C ASN A 116 13.79 16.42 -6.75
N LEU A 117 12.47 16.37 -6.86
CA LEU A 117 11.75 16.18 -8.11
C LEU A 117 11.24 17.51 -8.67
N PRO A 118 11.27 17.70 -10.00
CA PRO A 118 10.70 18.90 -10.61
C PRO A 118 9.17 18.89 -10.50
N ARG A 119 8.55 20.06 -10.70
CA ARG A 119 7.09 20.17 -10.78
C ARG A 119 6.57 19.23 -11.88
N PRO A 120 5.62 18.35 -11.56
CA PRO A 120 5.15 17.34 -12.50
C PRO A 120 4.38 17.96 -13.68
N ARG A 121 4.73 17.55 -14.86
CA ARG A 121 3.96 17.66 -16.11
C ARG A 121 3.50 16.29 -16.59
N GLN A 122 4.25 15.28 -16.19
CA GLN A 122 3.95 13.88 -16.45
C GLN A 122 4.43 13.03 -15.28
N LEU A 123 3.59 12.11 -14.83
CA LEU A 123 3.91 11.09 -13.83
C LEU A 123 3.76 9.72 -14.45
N HIS A 124 4.82 8.93 -14.41
CA HIS A 124 4.76 7.48 -14.59
C HIS A 124 4.67 6.86 -13.19
N ILE A 125 3.70 6.02 -12.99
CA ILE A 125 3.46 5.34 -11.71
C ILE A 125 3.48 3.85 -11.96
N GLN A 126 4.22 3.12 -11.11
CA GLN A 126 4.08 1.69 -10.93
C GLN A 126 3.53 1.47 -9.52
N ASP A 127 2.47 0.70 -9.42
CA ASP A 127 1.84 0.28 -8.18
C ASP A 127 1.40 -1.18 -8.31
N ASP A 128 2.15 -2.06 -7.67
CA ASP A 128 1.85 -3.48 -7.56
C ASP A 128 1.77 -3.96 -6.11
N LEU A 129 1.45 -3.04 -5.19
CA LEU A 129 1.23 -3.34 -3.77
C LEU A 129 0.25 -4.50 -3.62
N LEU A 130 0.66 -5.57 -2.92
CA LEU A 130 -0.12 -6.77 -2.60
C LEU A 130 -0.70 -7.54 -3.82
N VAL A 131 -0.39 -7.15 -5.05
CA VAL A 131 -0.90 -7.78 -6.28
C VAL A 131 -0.45 -9.22 -6.43
N GLU A 132 0.69 -9.59 -5.87
CA GLU A 132 1.17 -10.97 -5.90
C GLU A 132 0.51 -11.87 -4.86
N MET A 133 -0.11 -11.29 -3.81
CA MET A 133 -0.84 -12.04 -2.79
C MET A 133 -2.27 -12.35 -3.19
N TYR A 134 -2.93 -11.37 -3.80
CA TYR A 134 -4.38 -11.42 -4.04
C TYR A 134 -4.69 -11.15 -5.52
N ASP A 135 -5.38 -12.08 -6.16
CA ASP A 135 -5.77 -11.95 -7.57
C ASP A 135 -6.78 -10.82 -7.80
N ASP A 136 -7.54 -10.45 -6.78
CA ASP A 136 -8.55 -9.39 -6.78
C ASP A 136 -8.07 -8.09 -6.13
N GLN A 137 -6.77 -7.95 -5.82
CA GLN A 137 -6.19 -6.72 -5.32
C GLN A 137 -6.49 -5.53 -6.22
N ASN A 138 -6.91 -4.45 -5.61
CA ASN A 138 -7.11 -3.15 -6.27
C ASN A 138 -6.31 -2.09 -5.54
N ASN A 139 -5.53 -1.32 -6.31
CA ASN A 139 -4.79 -0.17 -5.80
C ASN A 139 -5.34 1.08 -6.47
N LEU A 140 -5.89 1.98 -5.67
CA LEU A 140 -6.41 3.26 -6.12
C LEU A 140 -5.37 4.35 -5.83
N VAL A 141 -4.94 5.07 -6.85
CA VAL A 141 -4.03 6.19 -6.71
C VAL A 141 -4.78 7.47 -7.03
N ASN A 142 -4.98 8.32 -6.03
CA ASN A 142 -5.55 9.64 -6.16
C ASN A 142 -4.43 10.68 -6.26
N LEU A 143 -4.57 11.61 -7.19
CA LEU A 143 -3.58 12.64 -7.44
C LEU A 143 -4.20 14.02 -7.25
N ASP A 144 -3.50 14.88 -6.51
CA ASP A 144 -3.72 16.32 -6.47
C ASP A 144 -2.39 17.03 -6.73
N VAL A 145 -2.09 17.23 -7.99
CA VAL A 145 -0.77 17.67 -8.44
C VAL A 145 -0.90 18.86 -9.37
N ALA A 146 -0.18 19.93 -9.06
CA ALA A 146 -0.15 21.14 -9.89
C ALA A 146 -1.53 21.79 -10.14
N GLY A 147 -2.47 21.61 -9.20
CA GLY A 147 -3.85 22.13 -9.32
C GLY A 147 -4.75 21.28 -10.21
N LYS A 148 -4.33 20.08 -10.56
CA LYS A 148 -5.14 19.10 -11.28
C LYS A 148 -5.32 17.85 -10.42
N THR A 149 -6.53 17.33 -10.40
CA THR A 149 -6.88 16.07 -9.74
C THR A 149 -7.05 14.95 -10.74
N GLY A 150 -6.81 13.73 -10.32
CA GLY A 150 -7.02 12.54 -11.12
C GLY A 150 -7.02 11.29 -10.26
N SER A 151 -7.48 10.18 -10.81
CA SER A 151 -7.43 8.86 -10.16
C SER A 151 -7.02 7.80 -11.16
N LEU A 152 -6.16 6.89 -10.70
CA LEU A 152 -5.73 5.70 -11.45
C LEU A 152 -6.10 4.47 -10.63
N ARG A 153 -6.31 3.34 -11.31
CA ARG A 153 -6.59 2.06 -10.67
C ARG A 153 -5.65 1.01 -11.21
N PHE A 154 -4.85 0.43 -10.31
CA PHE A 154 -3.93 -0.66 -10.63
C PHE A 154 -4.48 -1.99 -10.09
N ARG A 155 -4.09 -3.07 -10.73
CA ARG A 155 -4.50 -4.44 -10.42
C ARG A 155 -3.61 -5.45 -11.13
N LYS A 156 -3.81 -6.72 -10.89
CA LYS A 156 -3.11 -7.80 -11.60
C LYS A 156 -3.22 -7.61 -13.12
N GLY A 157 -2.08 -7.64 -13.78
CA GLY A 157 -1.96 -7.41 -15.23
C GLY A 157 -2.01 -5.94 -15.67
N TYR A 158 -2.23 -5.00 -14.76
CA TYR A 158 -2.22 -3.56 -15.03
C TYR A 158 -1.63 -2.81 -13.82
N THR A 159 -0.33 -2.80 -13.71
CA THR A 159 0.42 -2.25 -12.57
C THR A 159 1.21 -0.99 -12.90
N ARG A 160 1.08 -0.45 -14.12
CA ARG A 160 1.78 0.75 -14.57
C ARG A 160 0.88 1.63 -15.39
N ASP A 161 0.97 2.93 -15.17
CA ASP A 161 0.25 3.92 -15.96
C ASP A 161 0.99 5.26 -16.00
N VAL A 162 0.53 6.15 -16.87
CA VAL A 162 1.10 7.49 -17.09
C VAL A 162 -0.01 8.51 -17.10
N ILE A 163 0.14 9.57 -16.30
CA ILE A 163 -0.76 10.72 -16.32
C ILE A 163 0.00 11.98 -16.72
N THR A 164 -0.64 12.84 -17.55
CA THR A 164 -0.11 14.13 -18.00
C THR A 164 -0.97 15.27 -17.45
N PHE A 165 -0.34 16.31 -16.93
CA PHE A 165 -0.96 17.46 -16.30
C PHE A 165 -1.01 18.69 -17.20
#